data_4cd48675b5c143b811ce123e9ca10b87
#
_entry.id   4cd48675b5c143b811ce123e9ca10b87
#
_cell.length_a   1.000
_cell.length_b   1.000
_cell.length_c   1.000
_cell.angle_alpha   90.00
_cell.angle_beta   90.00
_cell.angle_gamma   90.00
#
_symmetry.space_group_name_H-M   'P 1'
#
loop_
_entity.id
_entity.type
_entity.pdbx_description
1 polymer ?
#
loop_
_entity_poly.entity_id
_entity_poly.type
_entity_poly.pdbx_seq_one_letter_code
_entity_poly.pdbx_strand_id
1 'polypeptide(L)'
;MRKCLFILFGSCLFTACHHHDDHPVDEQSERTVLVYMAAENNLNSFAASDLEEMKTGSKSLDKRQNLIVYVDQAETTPPYIARIKNGVLVDSVSMEESITADPAVMEKVLSYTRQNYPAASYGLVLWGHASGWLVSNDSIPYAASRAYGGDTGRNTSSSSGKYWMNIPSMSRAIARAMGDKALKFVFADCCNFSCVEVAYELRHVTDYVIGSPAEIPDKGAPYDIIVPDLFNSN
;
A
#
# COMPACT_ATOMS: atom_id res chain seq x y z
N MET A 1 53.49 5.46 -73.27
CA MET A 1 52.36 4.52 -73.08
C MET A 1 51.95 4.53 -71.62
N ARG A 2 50.90 5.30 -71.28
CA ARG A 2 50.31 5.40 -69.89
C ARG A 2 49.02 4.62 -69.90
N LYS A 3 48.96 3.55 -69.08
CA LYS A 3 47.74 2.75 -68.87
C LYS A 3 46.92 3.42 -67.78
N CYS A 4 45.72 3.86 -68.15
CA CYS A 4 44.69 4.32 -67.15
C CYS A 4 43.97 3.10 -66.57
N LEU A 5 44.00 2.96 -65.26
CA LEU A 5 43.28 1.95 -64.51
C LEU A 5 41.95 2.59 -63.99
N PHE A 6 40.83 2.13 -64.55
CA PHE A 6 39.51 2.51 -64.06
C PHE A 6 39.12 1.63 -62.84
N ILE A 7 38.97 2.27 -61.68
CA ILE A 7 38.43 1.59 -60.49
C ILE A 7 36.93 1.88 -60.48
N LEU A 8 36.14 0.83 -60.68
CA LEU A 8 34.66 0.89 -60.42
C LEU A 8 34.41 0.81 -58.93
N PHE A 9 33.86 1.89 -58.37
CA PHE A 9 33.31 1.91 -57.05
C PHE A 9 31.87 1.31 -57.07
N GLY A 10 31.73 0.08 -56.59
CA GLY A 10 30.42 -0.54 -56.34
C GLY A 10 29.77 0.04 -55.11
N SER A 11 28.67 0.80 -55.29
CA SER A 11 27.87 1.34 -54.23
C SER A 11 26.97 0.24 -53.66
N CYS A 12 27.35 -0.35 -52.52
CA CYS A 12 26.47 -1.24 -51.75
C CYS A 12 25.44 -0.38 -51.00
N LEU A 13 24.21 -0.35 -51.50
CA LEU A 13 23.05 0.15 -50.78
C LEU A 13 22.70 -0.85 -49.66
N PHE A 14 23.12 -0.55 -48.42
CA PHE A 14 22.61 -1.23 -47.25
C PHE A 14 21.19 -0.70 -46.98
N THR A 15 20.18 -1.47 -47.36
CA THR A 15 18.83 -1.31 -46.84
C THR A 15 18.84 -1.74 -45.38
N ALA A 16 18.95 -0.77 -44.46
CA ALA A 16 18.71 -1.01 -43.05
C ALA A 16 17.22 -1.26 -42.88
N CYS A 17 16.82 -2.53 -42.73
CA CYS A 17 15.55 -2.88 -42.19
C CYS A 17 15.53 -2.36 -40.73
N HIS A 18 14.84 -1.25 -40.50
CA HIS A 18 14.44 -0.89 -39.17
C HIS A 18 13.41 -1.94 -38.75
N HIS A 19 13.85 -2.92 -37.95
CA HIS A 19 12.94 -3.65 -37.11
C HIS A 19 12.47 -2.62 -36.06
N HIS A 20 11.26 -2.12 -36.18
CA HIS A 20 10.52 -1.61 -35.07
C HIS A 20 10.27 -2.84 -34.19
N ASP A 21 11.11 -3.01 -33.19
CA ASP A 21 10.73 -3.78 -32.02
C ASP A 21 9.58 -2.98 -31.38
N ASP A 22 8.36 -3.33 -31.73
CA ASP A 22 7.18 -3.01 -30.97
C ASP A 22 7.33 -3.75 -29.62
N HIS A 23 8.14 -3.17 -28.72
CA HIS A 23 8.02 -3.49 -27.32
C HIS A 23 6.57 -3.13 -26.97
N PRO A 24 5.76 -4.09 -26.48
CA PRO A 24 4.43 -3.74 -25.99
C PRO A 24 4.65 -2.61 -24.99
N VAL A 25 4.03 -1.47 -25.24
CA VAL A 25 4.00 -0.36 -24.28
C VAL A 25 3.50 -1.02 -22.99
N ASP A 26 4.37 -1.06 -21.99
CA ASP A 26 4.05 -1.71 -20.71
C ASP A 26 2.89 -0.90 -20.17
N GLU A 27 1.67 -1.48 -20.29
CA GLU A 27 0.43 -0.76 -20.08
C GLU A 27 0.39 -0.44 -18.58
N GLN A 28 0.72 0.80 -18.24
CA GLN A 28 0.83 1.27 -16.86
C GLN A 28 -0.44 0.88 -16.09
N SER A 29 -0.27 0.31 -14.91
CA SER A 29 -1.39 -0.02 -14.05
C SER A 29 -2.24 1.22 -13.76
N GLU A 30 -3.56 1.07 -13.73
CA GLU A 30 -4.48 2.18 -13.46
C GLU A 30 -4.42 2.61 -12.01
N ARG A 31 -4.47 1.61 -11.12
CA ARG A 31 -4.42 1.87 -9.68
C ARG A 31 -3.71 0.75 -8.94
N THR A 32 -2.95 1.15 -7.95
CA THR A 32 -2.43 0.28 -6.89
C THR A 32 -3.07 0.66 -5.57
N VAL A 33 -3.70 -0.29 -4.91
CA VAL A 33 -4.25 -0.14 -3.56
C VAL A 33 -3.42 -0.96 -2.60
N LEU A 34 -2.88 -0.30 -1.58
CA LEU A 34 -2.21 -0.94 -0.46
C LEU A 34 -3.19 -1.07 0.71
N VAL A 35 -3.40 -2.28 1.20
CA VAL A 35 -4.04 -2.53 2.50
C VAL A 35 -2.93 -2.71 3.54
N TYR A 36 -2.83 -1.77 4.47
CA TYR A 36 -1.84 -1.75 5.54
C TYR A 36 -2.46 -2.32 6.81
N MET A 37 -2.16 -3.59 7.12
CA MET A 37 -2.80 -4.34 8.21
C MET A 37 -1.94 -4.34 9.46
N ALA A 38 -2.32 -3.50 10.43
CA ALA A 38 -1.76 -3.48 11.78
C ALA A 38 -2.49 -4.52 12.66
N ALA A 39 -2.13 -5.80 12.50
CA ALA A 39 -2.83 -6.93 13.08
C ALA A 39 -2.09 -7.59 14.26
N GLU A 40 -0.94 -7.07 14.70
CA GLU A 40 -0.23 -7.56 15.87
C GLU A 40 -0.91 -7.12 17.18
N ASN A 41 -2.16 -7.53 17.34
CA ASN A 41 -3.01 -7.23 18.48
C ASN A 41 -4.20 -8.22 18.58
N ASN A 42 -5.23 -7.90 19.33
CA ASN A 42 -6.43 -8.74 19.48
C ASN A 42 -7.29 -8.88 18.22
N LEU A 43 -7.04 -8.12 17.15
CA LEU A 43 -7.71 -8.28 15.87
C LEU A 43 -7.03 -9.34 14.96
N ASN A 44 -5.96 -9.97 15.41
CA ASN A 44 -5.19 -10.94 14.64
C ASN A 44 -6.04 -12.02 13.94
N SER A 45 -7.04 -12.58 14.62
CA SER A 45 -7.93 -13.60 14.05
C SER A 45 -8.82 -13.06 12.92
N PHE A 46 -9.19 -11.78 12.95
CA PHE A 46 -9.99 -11.14 11.92
C PHE A 46 -9.15 -10.84 10.67
N ALA A 47 -7.85 -10.55 10.81
CA ALA A 47 -6.95 -10.33 9.69
C ALA A 47 -6.92 -11.53 8.73
N ALA A 48 -6.93 -12.74 9.24
CA ALA A 48 -6.97 -13.96 8.41
C ALA A 48 -8.28 -14.07 7.63
N SER A 49 -9.42 -13.72 8.24
CA SER A 49 -10.73 -13.71 7.58
C SER A 49 -10.78 -12.69 6.46
N ASP A 50 -10.33 -11.47 6.74
CA ASP A 50 -10.36 -10.37 5.79
C ASP A 50 -9.42 -10.60 4.60
N LEU A 51 -8.29 -11.28 4.82
CA LEU A 51 -7.42 -11.73 3.73
C LEU A 51 -8.13 -12.72 2.80
N GLU A 52 -8.94 -13.64 3.31
CA GLU A 52 -9.74 -14.56 2.48
C GLU A 52 -10.83 -13.82 1.72
N GLU A 53 -11.47 -12.81 2.34
CA GLU A 53 -12.42 -11.93 1.67
C GLU A 53 -11.73 -11.10 0.55
N MET A 54 -10.55 -10.52 0.82
CA MET A 54 -9.76 -9.80 -0.19
C MET A 54 -9.37 -10.71 -1.36
N LYS A 55 -8.98 -11.97 -1.09
CA LYS A 55 -8.75 -12.97 -2.14
C LYS A 55 -10.00 -13.19 -2.98
N THR A 56 -11.17 -13.29 -2.34
CA THR A 56 -12.44 -13.47 -3.04
C THR A 56 -12.76 -12.25 -3.92
N GLY A 57 -12.71 -11.03 -3.38
CA GLY A 57 -12.94 -9.80 -4.12
C GLY A 57 -11.97 -9.57 -5.27
N SER A 58 -10.70 -10.02 -5.10
CA SER A 58 -9.65 -9.87 -6.12
C SER A 58 -9.91 -10.63 -7.42
N LYS A 59 -10.84 -11.60 -7.43
CA LYS A 59 -11.17 -12.38 -8.63
C LYS A 59 -11.85 -11.54 -9.72
N SER A 60 -12.42 -10.39 -9.35
CA SER A 60 -13.05 -9.44 -10.27
C SER A 60 -12.11 -8.36 -10.79
N LEU A 61 -10.88 -8.28 -10.28
CA LEU A 61 -9.90 -7.29 -10.70
C LEU A 61 -9.26 -7.64 -12.04
N ASP A 62 -9.01 -6.63 -12.85
CA ASP A 62 -8.26 -6.79 -14.09
C ASP A 62 -6.73 -6.70 -13.90
N LYS A 63 -6.00 -6.90 -15.02
CA LYS A 63 -4.51 -6.93 -15.00
C LYS A 63 -3.88 -5.59 -14.64
N ARG A 64 -4.61 -4.46 -14.77
CA ARG A 64 -4.12 -3.09 -14.51
C ARG A 64 -4.42 -2.62 -13.09
N GLN A 65 -5.01 -3.49 -12.27
CA GLN A 65 -5.40 -3.23 -10.89
C GLN A 65 -4.55 -4.06 -9.94
N ASN A 66 -3.80 -3.39 -9.07
CA ASN A 66 -2.91 -4.06 -8.12
C ASN A 66 -3.47 -3.95 -6.71
N LEU A 67 -3.92 -5.06 -6.14
CA LEU A 67 -4.24 -5.16 -4.72
C LEU A 67 -3.03 -5.70 -3.97
N ILE A 68 -2.43 -4.87 -3.15
CA ILE A 68 -1.24 -5.17 -2.34
C ILE A 68 -1.63 -5.19 -0.87
N VAL A 69 -1.11 -6.13 -0.13
CA VAL A 69 -1.28 -6.20 1.33
C VAL A 69 0.09 -6.14 2.02
N TYR A 70 0.20 -5.35 3.05
CA TYR A 70 1.20 -5.48 4.10
C TYR A 70 0.49 -6.05 5.32
N VAL A 71 1.02 -7.13 5.86
CA VAL A 71 0.41 -7.86 6.97
C VAL A 71 1.45 -8.04 8.06
N ASP A 72 1.12 -7.57 9.24
CA ASP A 72 1.86 -7.79 10.47
C ASP A 72 0.93 -8.39 11.51
N GLN A 73 1.15 -9.67 11.83
CA GLN A 73 0.27 -10.48 12.68
C GLN A 73 0.98 -10.88 13.98
N ALA A 74 0.20 -11.00 15.05
CA ALA A 74 0.67 -11.37 16.40
C ALA A 74 1.12 -12.83 16.50
N GLU A 75 1.97 -13.31 15.58
CA GLU A 75 2.45 -14.69 15.57
C GLU A 75 3.95 -14.77 15.25
N THR A 76 4.45 -16.00 15.11
CA THR A 76 5.85 -16.26 14.80
C THR A 76 6.23 -15.95 13.36
N THR A 77 5.27 -15.63 12.51
CA THR A 77 5.49 -15.29 11.10
C THR A 77 5.95 -13.84 10.99
N PRO A 78 7.09 -13.57 10.36
CA PRO A 78 7.50 -12.18 10.15
C PRO A 78 6.51 -11.43 9.26
N PRO A 79 6.43 -10.10 9.38
CA PRO A 79 5.62 -9.28 8.51
C PRO A 79 5.96 -9.52 7.03
N TYR A 80 4.98 -9.34 6.15
CA TYR A 80 5.21 -9.52 4.72
C TYR A 80 4.41 -8.53 3.88
N ILE A 81 4.91 -8.28 2.66
CA ILE A 81 4.16 -7.63 1.60
C ILE A 81 3.87 -8.67 0.53
N ALA A 82 2.64 -8.70 0.04
CA ALA A 82 2.24 -9.57 -1.06
C ALA A 82 1.23 -8.89 -1.98
N ARG A 83 1.13 -9.37 -3.21
CA ARG A 83 0.05 -9.02 -4.13
C ARG A 83 -1.04 -10.07 -4.02
N ILE A 84 -2.30 -9.64 -4.00
CA ILE A 84 -3.45 -10.52 -4.16
C ILE A 84 -3.91 -10.47 -5.62
N LYS A 85 -3.91 -11.61 -6.30
CA LYS A 85 -4.30 -11.72 -7.71
C LYS A 85 -5.11 -12.98 -7.95
N ASN A 86 -6.29 -12.83 -8.54
CA ASN A 86 -7.18 -13.95 -8.90
C ASN A 86 -7.44 -14.94 -7.73
N GLY A 87 -7.62 -14.42 -6.52
CA GLY A 87 -7.93 -15.22 -5.34
C GLY A 87 -6.74 -15.83 -4.62
N VAL A 88 -5.50 -15.50 -5.01
CA VAL A 88 -4.29 -16.04 -4.35
C VAL A 88 -3.29 -14.96 -4.02
N LEU A 89 -2.48 -15.21 -2.99
CA LEU A 89 -1.30 -14.39 -2.68
C LEU A 89 -0.17 -14.78 -3.64
N VAL A 90 0.42 -13.77 -4.28
CA VAL A 90 1.58 -13.90 -5.15
C VAL A 90 2.63 -12.85 -4.77
N ASP A 91 3.85 -13.01 -5.26
CA ASP A 91 4.95 -12.05 -5.08
C ASP A 91 5.19 -11.68 -3.60
N SER A 92 5.04 -12.65 -2.70
CA SER A 92 5.20 -12.44 -1.25
C SER A 92 6.67 -12.21 -0.89
N VAL A 93 6.92 -11.12 -0.18
CA VAL A 93 8.25 -10.74 0.32
C VAL A 93 8.17 -10.58 1.84
N SER A 94 8.94 -11.40 2.56
CA SER A 94 9.07 -11.26 4.01
C SER A 94 9.80 -9.98 4.36
N MET A 95 9.35 -9.30 5.40
CA MET A 95 9.97 -8.11 5.94
C MET A 95 10.61 -8.39 7.31
N GLU A 96 11.53 -7.52 7.68
CA GLU A 96 12.08 -7.55 9.02
C GLU A 96 11.00 -7.16 10.04
N GLU A 97 11.01 -7.89 11.16
CA GLU A 97 10.14 -7.60 12.30
C GLU A 97 10.29 -6.17 12.78
N SER A 98 9.18 -5.48 12.96
CA SER A 98 9.17 -4.08 13.34
C SER A 98 7.78 -3.67 13.85
N ILE A 99 7.69 -2.54 14.51
CA ILE A 99 6.43 -1.99 15.00
C ILE A 99 5.64 -1.40 13.83
N THR A 100 4.50 -2.00 13.48
CA THR A 100 3.62 -1.52 12.40
C THR A 100 3.15 -0.07 12.62
N ALA A 101 3.01 0.34 13.87
CA ALA A 101 2.67 1.71 14.24
C ALA A 101 3.86 2.71 14.18
N ASP A 102 5.05 2.28 13.70
CA ASP A 102 6.18 3.18 13.45
C ASP A 102 6.00 3.87 12.08
N PRO A 103 6.00 5.22 12.02
CA PRO A 103 5.94 5.96 10.76
C PRO A 103 7.03 5.57 9.76
N ALA A 104 8.21 5.15 10.23
CA ALA A 104 9.30 4.72 9.35
C ALA A 104 8.97 3.38 8.66
N VAL A 105 8.26 2.48 9.33
CA VAL A 105 7.77 1.23 8.73
C VAL A 105 6.74 1.53 7.65
N MET A 106 5.77 2.40 7.93
CA MET A 106 4.78 2.82 6.94
C MET A 106 5.44 3.46 5.72
N GLU A 107 6.40 4.35 5.91
CA GLU A 107 7.18 4.97 4.82
C GLU A 107 7.89 3.91 3.96
N LYS A 108 8.54 2.93 4.59
CA LYS A 108 9.23 1.82 3.91
C LYS A 108 8.25 0.98 3.07
N VAL A 109 7.10 0.61 3.64
CA VAL A 109 6.07 -0.20 2.97
C VAL A 109 5.45 0.55 1.79
N LEU A 110 5.10 1.82 1.97
CA LEU A 110 4.58 2.67 0.90
C LEU A 110 5.60 2.88 -0.23
N SER A 111 6.87 3.15 0.13
CA SER A 111 7.96 3.29 -0.84
C SER A 111 8.18 2.02 -1.65
N TYR A 112 8.18 0.85 -0.99
CA TYR A 112 8.25 -0.44 -1.65
C TYR A 112 7.08 -0.65 -2.62
N THR A 113 5.85 -0.36 -2.16
CA THR A 113 4.65 -0.49 -2.99
C THR A 113 4.72 0.39 -4.24
N ARG A 114 5.11 1.65 -4.09
CA ARG A 114 5.26 2.58 -5.20
C ARG A 114 6.34 2.14 -6.21
N GLN A 115 7.45 1.60 -5.73
CA GLN A 115 8.57 1.17 -6.58
C GLN A 115 8.27 -0.12 -7.35
N ASN A 116 7.60 -1.09 -6.71
CA ASN A 116 7.38 -2.41 -7.30
C ASN A 116 6.03 -2.55 -8.01
N TYR A 117 5.07 -1.69 -7.70
CA TYR A 117 3.74 -1.69 -8.29
C TYR A 117 3.35 -0.28 -8.77
N PRO A 118 4.10 0.29 -9.74
CA PRO A 118 3.82 1.62 -10.25
C PRO A 118 2.45 1.68 -10.93
N ALA A 119 1.70 2.76 -10.67
CA ALA A 119 0.37 2.97 -11.23
C ALA A 119 0.09 4.46 -11.46
N ALA A 120 -0.95 4.77 -12.23
CA ALA A 120 -1.41 6.13 -12.47
C ALA A 120 -2.03 6.77 -11.20
N SER A 121 -2.59 5.94 -10.30
CA SER A 121 -3.14 6.39 -9.02
C SER A 121 -2.91 5.37 -7.92
N TYR A 122 -2.97 5.84 -6.67
CA TYR A 122 -2.78 4.99 -5.50
C TYR A 122 -3.92 5.17 -4.49
N GLY A 123 -4.31 4.08 -3.81
CA GLY A 123 -5.18 4.09 -2.66
C GLY A 123 -4.49 3.46 -1.45
N LEU A 124 -4.82 3.91 -0.26
CA LEU A 124 -4.36 3.33 0.99
C LEU A 124 -5.57 2.93 1.83
N VAL A 125 -5.61 1.66 2.24
CA VAL A 125 -6.54 1.16 3.25
C VAL A 125 -5.76 1.00 4.55
N LEU A 126 -6.25 1.61 5.61
CA LEU A 126 -5.73 1.48 6.98
C LEU A 126 -6.61 0.47 7.71
N TRP A 127 -6.08 -0.71 7.98
CA TRP A 127 -6.77 -1.77 8.68
C TRP A 127 -6.23 -1.93 10.10
N GLY A 128 -7.10 -1.93 11.11
CA GLY A 128 -6.70 -2.15 12.49
C GLY A 128 -7.40 -1.24 13.50
N HIS A 129 -6.79 -1.04 14.66
CA HIS A 129 -7.32 -0.13 15.67
C HIS A 129 -7.06 1.33 15.33
N ALA A 130 -8.03 2.20 15.65
CA ALA A 130 -7.83 3.64 15.70
C ALA A 130 -8.72 4.29 16.76
N SER A 131 -8.39 5.52 17.12
CA SER A 131 -9.14 6.31 18.11
C SER A 131 -9.28 7.78 17.70
N GLY A 132 -9.20 8.04 16.39
CA GLY A 132 -9.34 9.38 15.82
C GLY A 132 -8.05 10.21 15.91
N TRP A 133 -8.20 11.48 16.27
CA TRP A 133 -7.15 12.49 16.20
C TRP A 133 -6.27 12.61 17.45
N LEU A 134 -6.52 11.83 18.48
CA LEU A 134 -5.80 11.93 19.75
C LEU A 134 -4.29 11.77 19.53
N VAL A 135 -3.54 12.81 19.89
CA VAL A 135 -2.10 12.86 19.71
C VAL A 135 -1.40 12.31 20.96
N SER A 136 -0.49 11.36 20.77
CA SER A 136 0.42 10.91 21.81
C SER A 136 1.84 11.39 21.51
N ASN A 137 2.74 11.25 22.48
CA ASN A 137 4.16 11.34 22.18
C ASN A 137 4.58 10.02 21.53
N ASP A 138 4.97 10.02 20.26
CA ASP A 138 5.41 8.84 19.49
C ASP A 138 6.57 8.06 20.16
N SER A 139 7.19 8.64 21.17
CA SER A 139 8.33 8.05 21.91
C SER A 139 7.92 7.38 23.22
N ILE A 140 6.65 7.43 23.64
CA ILE A 140 6.22 6.92 24.95
C ILE A 140 5.26 5.74 24.76
N PRO A 141 5.66 4.49 25.14
CA PRO A 141 4.84 3.27 25.05
C PRO A 141 3.68 3.36 25.98
N TYR A 142 3.09 4.22 26.53
CA TYR A 142 1.99 4.23 27.50
C TYR A 142 1.13 5.49 27.53
N ALA A 143 1.26 6.36 26.57
CA ALA A 143 0.39 7.52 26.52
C ALA A 143 -1.05 7.08 26.26
N ALA A 144 -1.98 7.60 27.03
CA ALA A 144 -3.41 7.28 26.95
C ALA A 144 -4.07 7.73 25.62
N SER A 145 -3.36 8.39 24.78
CA SER A 145 -3.82 8.87 23.47
C SER A 145 -3.43 7.88 22.39
N ARG A 146 -4.38 7.57 21.55
CA ARG A 146 -4.34 6.53 20.53
C ARG A 146 -4.73 7.15 19.20
N ALA A 147 -3.97 6.93 18.14
CA ALA A 147 -4.32 7.42 16.83
C ALA A 147 -4.61 6.26 15.86
N TYR A 148 -3.57 5.58 15.36
CA TYR A 148 -3.73 4.42 14.48
C TYR A 148 -2.74 3.32 14.85
N GLY A 149 -3.12 2.05 14.64
CA GLY A 149 -2.30 0.86 14.76
C GLY A 149 -2.64 0.02 15.99
N GLY A 150 -2.03 0.28 17.14
CA GLY A 150 -2.22 -0.51 18.35
C GLY A 150 -1.39 -1.79 18.34
N ASP A 151 -0.17 -1.71 17.85
CA ASP A 151 0.81 -2.79 17.82
C ASP A 151 1.31 -3.15 19.22
N THR A 152 1.48 -4.43 19.51
CA THR A 152 1.93 -4.95 20.81
C THR A 152 3.43 -5.26 20.84
N GLY A 153 4.11 -5.21 19.69
CA GLY A 153 5.55 -5.42 19.57
C GLY A 153 5.99 -6.82 19.93
N ARG A 154 5.27 -7.86 19.50
CA ARG A 154 5.56 -9.29 19.78
C ARG A 154 5.82 -9.66 21.25
N ASN A 155 5.78 -8.74 22.16
CA ASN A 155 5.96 -9.06 23.55
C ASN A 155 4.69 -9.60 24.17
N THR A 156 4.36 -10.83 23.81
CA THR A 156 3.18 -11.56 24.31
C THR A 156 3.16 -11.71 25.84
N SER A 157 4.31 -11.48 26.50
CA SER A 157 4.42 -11.49 27.96
C SER A 157 4.05 -10.15 28.60
N SER A 158 3.96 -9.08 27.82
CA SER A 158 3.64 -7.75 28.31
C SER A 158 2.36 -7.26 27.63
N SER A 159 1.25 -7.32 28.34
CA SER A 159 0.01 -6.64 27.97
C SER A 159 0.14 -5.11 27.89
N SER A 160 1.34 -4.59 28.00
CA SER A 160 1.60 -3.21 28.39
C SER A 160 2.28 -2.32 27.34
N GLY A 161 2.57 -2.80 26.14
CA GLY A 161 3.26 -2.02 25.13
C GLY A 161 2.46 -1.90 23.83
N LYS A 162 1.38 -1.14 23.83
CA LYS A 162 0.71 -0.80 22.57
C LYS A 162 1.35 0.45 21.99
N TYR A 163 1.92 0.29 20.81
CA TYR A 163 2.45 1.39 20.01
C TYR A 163 1.36 1.95 19.10
N TRP A 164 1.33 3.26 18.92
CA TRP A 164 0.31 3.95 18.14
C TRP A 164 0.98 5.04 17.29
N MET A 165 0.55 5.14 16.04
CA MET A 165 1.03 6.16 15.12
C MET A 165 0.12 7.39 15.19
N ASN A 166 0.69 8.57 15.46
CA ASN A 166 -0.03 9.83 15.37
C ASN A 166 -0.36 10.18 13.92
N ILE A 167 -1.52 10.78 13.68
CA ILE A 167 -1.96 11.18 12.34
C ILE A 167 -0.99 12.17 11.68
N PRO A 168 -0.44 13.20 12.37
CA PRO A 168 0.59 14.06 11.75
C PRO A 168 1.85 13.30 11.34
N SER A 169 2.27 12.27 12.10
CA SER A 169 3.42 11.43 11.75
C SER A 169 3.10 10.52 10.55
N MET A 170 1.89 9.97 10.49
CA MET A 170 1.37 9.23 9.34
C MET A 170 1.37 10.10 8.08
N SER A 171 0.82 11.31 8.15
CA SER A 171 0.78 12.26 7.02
C SER A 171 2.19 12.54 6.48
N ARG A 172 3.17 12.77 7.37
CA ARG A 172 4.57 12.96 6.96
C ARG A 172 5.19 11.71 6.32
N ALA A 173 4.90 10.52 6.84
CA ALA A 173 5.38 9.26 6.26
C ALA A 173 4.81 9.04 4.85
N ILE A 174 3.51 9.27 4.66
CA ILE A 174 2.86 9.21 3.35
C ILE A 174 3.49 10.23 2.39
N ALA A 175 3.67 11.50 2.82
CA ALA A 175 4.28 12.55 1.98
C ALA A 175 5.70 12.18 1.53
N ARG A 176 6.54 11.64 2.43
CA ARG A 176 7.91 11.22 2.09
C ARG A 176 7.94 10.05 1.11
N ALA A 177 7.06 9.06 1.31
CA ALA A 177 7.01 7.88 0.45
C ALA A 177 6.37 8.16 -0.91
N MET A 178 5.27 8.92 -0.93
CA MET A 178 4.38 9.06 -2.08
C MET A 178 4.40 10.45 -2.74
N GLY A 179 4.87 11.47 -2.03
CA GLY A 179 4.77 12.87 -2.45
C GLY A 179 3.42 13.51 -2.10
N ASP A 180 3.26 14.80 -2.41
CA ASP A 180 2.04 15.53 -2.12
C ASP A 180 0.87 15.03 -2.98
N LYS A 181 -0.26 14.74 -2.33
CA LYS A 181 -1.50 14.25 -2.97
C LYS A 181 -1.30 13.02 -3.87
N ALA A 182 -0.34 12.17 -3.53
CA ALA A 182 -0.09 10.96 -4.31
C ALA A 182 -1.19 9.89 -4.14
N LEU A 183 -1.98 9.97 -3.07
CA LEU A 183 -3.08 9.04 -2.80
C LEU A 183 -4.40 9.61 -3.33
N LYS A 184 -5.14 8.80 -4.06
CA LYS A 184 -6.51 9.13 -4.46
C LYS A 184 -7.43 9.10 -3.25
N PHE A 185 -7.23 8.12 -2.37
CA PHE A 185 -8.00 8.01 -1.13
C PHE A 185 -7.17 7.37 -0.02
N VAL A 186 -7.56 7.69 1.22
CA VAL A 186 -7.28 6.91 2.42
C VAL A 186 -8.62 6.37 2.91
N PHE A 187 -8.81 5.06 2.86
CA PHE A 187 -9.94 4.38 3.45
C PHE A 187 -9.51 3.78 4.79
N ALA A 188 -10.16 4.19 5.85
CA ALA A 188 -9.87 3.75 7.20
C ALA A 188 -10.90 2.72 7.67
N ASP A 189 -10.55 1.45 7.56
CA ASP A 189 -11.25 0.33 8.16
C ASP A 189 -10.81 0.20 9.63
N CYS A 190 -11.16 1.22 10.39
CA CYS A 190 -10.85 1.37 11.80
C CYS A 190 -11.78 2.38 12.48
N CYS A 191 -11.82 2.37 13.81
CA CYS A 191 -12.74 3.20 14.60
C CYS A 191 -12.39 4.70 14.54
N ASN A 192 -13.41 5.56 14.59
CA ASN A 192 -13.33 7.00 14.87
C ASN A 192 -12.41 7.80 13.92
N PHE A 193 -12.18 7.34 12.71
CA PHE A 193 -11.21 7.97 11.80
C PHE A 193 -11.79 9.13 10.99
N SER A 194 -13.11 9.15 10.77
CA SER A 194 -13.77 10.22 10.01
C SER A 194 -14.09 11.43 10.88
N CYS A 195 -13.05 12.20 11.27
CA CYS A 195 -13.18 13.47 11.97
C CYS A 195 -12.40 14.56 11.23
N VAL A 196 -12.77 15.82 11.49
CA VAL A 196 -12.19 16.98 10.78
C VAL A 196 -10.69 17.12 11.02
N GLU A 197 -10.21 16.76 12.20
CA GLU A 197 -8.80 16.85 12.56
C GLU A 197 -7.97 15.86 11.73
N VAL A 198 -8.43 14.62 11.56
CA VAL A 198 -7.78 13.63 10.70
C VAL A 198 -7.80 14.07 9.25
N ALA A 199 -8.94 14.52 8.74
CA ALA A 199 -9.07 15.01 7.38
C ALA A 199 -8.16 16.21 7.12
N TYR A 200 -8.05 17.13 8.09
CA TYR A 200 -7.18 18.28 8.00
C TYR A 200 -5.69 17.88 7.92
N GLU A 201 -5.24 16.93 8.74
CA GLU A 201 -3.86 16.46 8.71
C GLU A 201 -3.53 15.72 7.40
N LEU A 202 -4.47 14.97 6.85
CA LEU A 202 -4.27 14.20 5.61
C LEU A 202 -4.52 15.00 4.32
N ARG A 203 -5.03 16.24 4.39
CA ARG A 203 -5.45 17.06 3.24
C ARG A 203 -4.40 17.28 2.14
N HIS A 204 -3.11 17.16 2.49
CA HIS A 204 -2.02 17.38 1.54
C HIS A 204 -1.54 16.07 0.87
N VAL A 205 -1.91 14.91 1.42
CA VAL A 205 -1.42 13.60 0.96
C VAL A 205 -2.48 12.74 0.30
N THR A 206 -3.77 13.13 0.40
CA THR A 206 -4.86 12.40 -0.24
C THR A 206 -5.98 13.33 -0.72
N ASP A 207 -6.71 12.91 -1.77
CA ASP A 207 -7.89 13.63 -2.26
C ASP A 207 -9.12 13.35 -1.37
N TYR A 208 -9.26 12.11 -0.88
CA TYR A 208 -10.42 11.69 -0.09
C TYR A 208 -9.99 10.93 1.17
N VAL A 209 -10.70 11.18 2.26
CA VAL A 209 -10.66 10.39 3.49
C VAL A 209 -12.02 9.73 3.66
N ILE A 210 -12.03 8.40 3.74
CA ILE A 210 -13.21 7.56 3.91
C ILE A 210 -13.05 6.82 5.23
N GLY A 211 -14.06 6.81 6.07
CA GLY A 211 -14.01 6.11 7.36
C GLY A 211 -15.26 6.34 8.19
N SER A 212 -15.29 5.77 9.38
CA SER A 212 -16.38 5.93 10.33
C SER A 212 -16.08 7.05 11.35
N PRO A 213 -17.07 7.88 11.71
CA PRO A 213 -16.94 8.82 12.84
C PRO A 213 -17.14 8.14 14.20
N ALA A 214 -17.50 6.85 14.22
CA ALA A 214 -17.78 6.05 15.40
C ALA A 214 -16.95 4.75 15.38
N GLU A 215 -17.10 3.96 16.44
CA GLU A 215 -16.57 2.59 16.48
C GLU A 215 -17.24 1.73 15.41
N ILE A 216 -16.47 0.80 14.85
CA ILE A 216 -16.94 -0.19 13.87
C ILE A 216 -16.79 -1.60 14.46
N PRO A 217 -17.57 -2.58 13.96
CA PRO A 217 -17.41 -3.98 14.38
C PRO A 217 -16.02 -4.52 14.04
N ASP A 218 -15.53 -5.46 14.84
CA ASP A 218 -14.22 -6.10 14.65
C ASP A 218 -14.06 -6.81 13.28
N LYS A 219 -15.18 -7.17 12.64
CA LYS A 219 -15.17 -7.73 11.29
C LYS A 219 -14.74 -6.74 10.22
N GLY A 220 -14.75 -5.45 10.51
CA GLY A 220 -14.39 -4.44 9.53
C GLY A 220 -15.29 -4.41 8.28
N ALA A 221 -14.72 -4.00 7.18
CA ALA A 221 -15.39 -3.88 5.89
C ALA A 221 -15.50 -5.24 5.17
N PRO A 222 -16.58 -5.52 4.41
CA PRO A 222 -16.75 -6.75 3.66
C PRO A 222 -15.88 -6.74 2.38
N TYR A 223 -14.63 -7.16 2.49
CA TYR A 223 -13.64 -7.05 1.39
C TYR A 223 -13.97 -7.89 0.16
N ASP A 224 -14.73 -8.97 0.29
CA ASP A 224 -15.24 -9.74 -0.84
C ASP A 224 -16.17 -8.93 -1.75
N ILE A 225 -16.82 -7.89 -1.18
CA ILE A 225 -17.73 -7.00 -1.89
C ILE A 225 -17.02 -5.71 -2.32
N ILE A 226 -16.29 -5.06 -1.39
CA ILE A 226 -15.78 -3.70 -1.64
C ILE A 226 -14.48 -3.63 -2.44
N VAL A 227 -13.71 -4.73 -2.53
CA VAL A 227 -12.44 -4.72 -3.27
C VAL A 227 -12.58 -4.18 -4.70
N PRO A 228 -13.58 -4.57 -5.50
CA PRO A 228 -13.77 -3.97 -6.83
C PRO A 228 -13.97 -2.46 -6.81
N ASP A 229 -14.69 -1.95 -5.80
CA ASP A 229 -15.00 -0.52 -5.67
C ASP A 229 -13.78 0.34 -5.35
N LEU A 230 -12.75 -0.24 -4.69
CA LEU A 230 -11.49 0.45 -4.44
C LEU A 230 -10.75 0.84 -5.74
N PHE A 231 -11.13 0.22 -6.85
CA PHE A 231 -10.51 0.44 -8.17
C PHE A 231 -11.39 1.22 -9.14
N ASN A 232 -12.62 1.56 -8.76
CA ASN A 232 -13.50 2.37 -9.60
C ASN A 232 -12.93 3.77 -9.82
N SER A 233 -13.01 4.24 -11.07
CA SER A 233 -12.45 5.53 -11.50
C SER A 233 -13.47 6.68 -11.43
N ASN A 234 -14.70 6.40 -11.02
CA ASN A 234 -15.81 7.37 -11.00
C ASN A 234 -15.82 8.21 -9.74
#